data_8376c0e61f467919a13f0198dd7f2ee9
#
_entry.id   8376c0e61f467919a13f0198dd7f2ee9
#
_cell.length_a   1.000
_cell.length_b   1.000
_cell.length_c   1.000
_cell.angle_alpha   90.00
_cell.angle_beta   90.00
_cell.angle_gamma   90.00
#
_symmetry.space_group_name_H-M   'P 1'
#
loop_
_entity.id
_entity.type
_entity.pdbx_description
1 polymer ?
#
loop_
_entity_poly.entity_id
_entity_poly.type
_entity_poly.pdbx_seq_one_letter_code
_entity_poly.pdbx_strand_id
1 'polypeptide(L)'
;MIIFGMFDKEEDNYRKIAEKELKVLLIQRGAAPYEGCYALPGGFVGPKETIGEAAERELKEETNCNCNFLEQFGTYSNPDRDPRRWVISNGYMALVNAGQEIIQAGDDASDAKWFDVSFQEEAGIWNLCLTHGDEKLHARLEETTSKWDVKKKFKTIESDDLAFDHELILADAIVQLRKWITETHIAFRLLPEKFTLRELQQIHETVLDTKLLVPAFRRKVADLVEDTGEMTGDAGHRPAKLYREKR
;
A
#
# COMPACT_ATOMS: atom_id res chain seq x y z
N MET A 1 2.81 5.84 9.24
CA MET A 1 2.01 4.66 8.85
C MET A 1 1.91 4.61 7.33
N ILE A 2 1.86 3.43 6.73
CA ILE A 2 1.61 3.26 5.29
C ILE A 2 0.22 2.65 5.12
N ILE A 3 -0.64 3.33 4.36
CA ILE A 3 -1.99 2.84 4.09
C ILE A 3 -2.06 2.57 2.59
N PHE A 4 -2.09 1.30 2.21
CA PHE A 4 -2.27 0.88 0.84
C PHE A 4 -3.73 0.52 0.57
N GLY A 5 -4.23 0.94 -0.59
CA GLY A 5 -5.54 0.57 -1.11
C GLY A 5 -5.44 -0.03 -2.51
N MET A 6 -6.36 -0.95 -2.81
CA MET A 6 -6.50 -1.51 -4.16
C MET A 6 -7.76 -0.94 -4.81
N PHE A 7 -7.56 -0.22 -5.90
CA PHE A 7 -8.62 0.49 -6.63
C PHE A 7 -8.83 -0.12 -8.00
N ASP A 8 -10.03 0.09 -8.56
CA ASP A 8 -10.26 -0.19 -9.97
C ASP A 8 -9.76 0.99 -10.80
N LYS A 9 -8.98 0.69 -11.83
CA LYS A 9 -8.55 1.68 -12.79
C LYS A 9 -9.75 2.20 -13.56
N GLU A 10 -9.87 3.52 -13.69
CA GLU A 10 -10.88 4.13 -14.53
C GLU A 10 -10.67 3.68 -15.99
N GLU A 11 -11.63 2.95 -16.55
CA GLU A 11 -11.63 2.52 -17.94
C GLU A 11 -12.83 3.10 -18.68
N ASP A 12 -12.59 3.67 -19.84
CA ASP A 12 -13.66 4.19 -20.73
C ASP A 12 -14.57 3.09 -21.31
N ASN A 13 -14.18 1.82 -21.15
CA ASN A 13 -14.87 0.68 -21.73
C ASN A 13 -15.48 -0.24 -20.68
N TYR A 14 -16.76 -0.05 -20.40
CA TYR A 14 -17.56 -0.86 -19.47
C TYR A 14 -17.60 -2.37 -19.76
N ARG A 15 -17.13 -2.80 -20.95
CA ARG A 15 -17.06 -4.23 -21.33
C ARG A 15 -15.78 -4.92 -20.91
N LYS A 16 -14.78 -4.19 -20.45
CA LYS A 16 -13.55 -4.76 -19.90
C LYS A 16 -13.67 -4.87 -18.39
N ILE A 17 -13.11 -5.93 -17.81
CA ILE A 17 -12.91 -6.02 -16.38
C ILE A 17 -11.83 -4.98 -16.06
N ALA A 18 -12.14 -4.04 -15.15
CA ALA A 18 -11.20 -3.01 -14.74
C ALA A 18 -9.87 -3.62 -14.26
N GLU A 19 -8.78 -3.01 -14.66
CA GLU A 19 -7.47 -3.33 -14.08
C GLU A 19 -7.40 -2.78 -12.66
N LYS A 20 -6.56 -3.38 -11.82
CA LYS A 20 -6.36 -2.93 -10.44
C LYS A 20 -5.13 -2.03 -10.35
N GLU A 21 -5.22 -1.00 -9.50
CA GLU A 21 -4.14 -0.07 -9.17
C GLU A 21 -3.86 -0.10 -7.68
N LEU A 22 -2.58 -0.15 -7.32
CA LEU A 22 -2.15 0.02 -5.93
C LEU A 22 -1.96 1.50 -5.66
N LYS A 23 -2.64 2.02 -4.65
CA LYS A 23 -2.48 3.40 -4.22
C LYS A 23 -2.01 3.48 -2.78
N VAL A 24 -1.33 4.56 -2.44
CA VAL A 24 -0.94 4.93 -1.08
C VAL A 24 -1.59 6.23 -0.67
N LEU A 25 -2.04 6.31 0.57
CA LEU A 25 -2.57 7.55 1.14
C LEU A 25 -1.42 8.41 1.64
N LEU A 26 -1.36 9.66 1.19
CA LEU A 26 -0.45 10.68 1.69
C LEU A 26 -1.24 11.89 2.18
N ILE A 27 -0.67 12.60 3.14
CA ILE A 27 -1.19 13.87 3.67
C ILE A 27 -0.24 15.01 3.29
N GLN A 28 -0.76 16.19 2.95
CA GLN A 28 0.05 17.37 2.75
C GLN A 28 0.31 18.04 4.10
N ARG A 29 1.57 18.38 4.37
CA ARG A 29 1.96 19.01 5.63
C ARG A 29 1.60 20.49 5.66
N GLY A 30 0.83 20.90 6.66
CA GLY A 30 0.46 22.31 6.87
C GLY A 30 1.46 23.13 7.67
N ALA A 31 2.57 22.55 8.15
CA ALA A 31 3.52 23.23 9.02
C ALA A 31 4.97 22.76 8.85
N ALA A 32 5.91 23.61 9.23
CA ALA A 32 7.35 23.31 9.23
C ALA A 32 7.72 22.21 10.27
N PRO A 33 8.77 21.40 10.03
CA PRO A 33 9.56 21.35 8.79
C PRO A 33 8.77 20.67 7.66
N TYR A 34 9.19 20.89 6.43
CA TYR A 34 8.58 20.31 5.22
C TYR A 34 7.13 20.78 4.98
N GLU A 35 6.80 22.04 5.30
CA GLU A 35 5.51 22.64 4.97
C GLU A 35 5.24 22.56 3.45
N GLY A 36 4.04 22.09 3.07
CA GLY A 36 3.65 21.89 1.68
C GLY A 36 4.08 20.53 1.10
N CYS A 37 5.08 19.84 1.68
CA CYS A 37 5.50 18.52 1.23
C CYS A 37 4.48 17.44 1.62
N TYR A 38 4.45 16.33 0.87
CA TYR A 38 3.66 15.17 1.19
C TYR A 38 4.34 14.28 2.23
N ALA A 39 3.55 13.69 3.09
CA ALA A 39 4.01 12.84 4.18
C ALA A 39 3.13 11.59 4.32
N LEU A 40 3.71 10.55 4.89
CA LEU A 40 2.96 9.42 5.39
C LEU A 40 2.15 9.83 6.63
N PRO A 41 0.87 9.43 6.73
CA PRO A 41 0.06 9.66 7.92
C PRO A 41 0.70 9.11 9.19
N GLY A 42 0.44 9.72 10.34
CA GLY A 42 0.90 9.22 11.64
C GLY A 42 1.21 10.31 12.65
N GLY A 43 1.29 9.90 13.90
CA GLY A 43 1.54 10.78 15.04
C GLY A 43 2.47 10.18 16.08
N PHE A 44 2.53 10.82 17.24
CA PHE A 44 3.35 10.39 18.36
C PHE A 44 2.60 9.40 19.24
N VAL A 45 3.35 8.43 19.77
CA VAL A 45 2.85 7.49 20.77
C VAL A 45 2.64 8.23 22.08
N GLY A 46 1.43 8.15 22.63
CA GLY A 46 1.08 8.74 23.91
C GLY A 46 1.66 7.95 25.09
N PRO A 47 1.73 8.56 26.29
CA PRO A 47 2.36 7.94 27.47
C PRO A 47 1.54 6.79 28.10
N LYS A 48 0.34 6.54 27.61
CA LYS A 48 -0.58 5.52 28.16
C LYS A 48 -1.09 4.53 27.10
N GLU A 49 -0.45 4.47 25.95
CA GLU A 49 -0.78 3.56 24.85
C GLU A 49 0.46 2.82 24.37
N THR A 50 0.29 1.64 23.86
CA THR A 50 1.32 0.90 23.15
C THR A 50 1.49 1.46 21.73
N ILE A 51 2.61 1.10 21.08
CA ILE A 51 2.86 1.50 19.67
C ILE A 51 1.74 1.01 18.73
N GLY A 52 1.21 -0.21 18.98
CA GLY A 52 0.09 -0.78 18.22
C GLY A 52 -1.20 0.02 18.41
N GLU A 53 -1.55 0.32 19.66
CA GLU A 53 -2.74 1.15 19.97
C GLU A 53 -2.64 2.56 19.38
N ALA A 54 -1.43 3.17 19.40
CA ALA A 54 -1.18 4.44 18.71
C ALA A 54 -1.42 4.31 17.20
N ALA A 55 -0.92 3.24 16.57
CA ALA A 55 -1.12 3.01 15.15
C ALA A 55 -2.61 2.82 14.79
N GLU A 56 -3.38 2.09 15.61
CA GLU A 56 -4.83 1.94 15.44
C GLU A 56 -5.58 3.26 15.58
N ARG A 57 -5.23 4.06 16.59
CA ARG A 57 -5.81 5.38 16.81
C ARG A 57 -5.54 6.32 15.63
N GLU A 58 -4.28 6.46 15.22
CA GLU A 58 -3.88 7.30 14.08
C GLU A 58 -4.57 6.85 12.79
N LEU A 59 -4.66 5.53 12.54
CA LEU A 59 -5.37 5.00 11.38
C LEU A 59 -6.83 5.46 11.37
N LYS A 60 -7.49 5.38 12.52
CA LYS A 60 -8.90 5.77 12.65
C LYS A 60 -9.09 7.28 12.51
N GLU A 61 -8.21 8.09 13.12
CA GLU A 61 -8.25 9.55 13.06
C GLU A 61 -8.02 10.07 11.63
N GLU A 62 -7.02 9.51 10.92
CA GLU A 62 -6.64 9.96 9.58
C GLU A 62 -7.57 9.46 8.46
N THR A 63 -8.21 8.29 8.65
CA THR A 63 -8.93 7.63 7.55
C THR A 63 -10.39 7.33 7.84
N ASN A 64 -10.79 7.37 9.11
CA ASN A 64 -12.09 6.89 9.60
C ASN A 64 -12.41 5.44 9.13
N CYS A 65 -11.40 4.67 8.74
CA CYS A 65 -11.51 3.32 8.19
C CYS A 65 -11.48 2.25 9.29
N ASN A 66 -12.32 1.24 9.15
CA ASN A 66 -12.15 -0.02 9.87
C ASN A 66 -11.24 -0.94 9.06
N CYS A 67 -9.92 -0.83 9.29
CA CYS A 67 -8.96 -1.66 8.60
C CYS A 67 -8.91 -3.07 9.19
N ASN A 68 -8.90 -4.09 8.35
CA ASN A 68 -8.81 -5.50 8.77
C ASN A 68 -7.37 -6.02 8.84
N PHE A 69 -6.40 -5.13 8.61
CA PHE A 69 -4.98 -5.48 8.65
C PHE A 69 -4.16 -4.26 9.07
N LEU A 70 -3.41 -4.43 10.16
CA LEU A 70 -2.44 -3.46 10.65
C LEU A 70 -1.25 -4.22 11.24
N GLU A 71 -0.09 -4.12 10.61
CA GLU A 71 1.10 -4.88 10.99
C GLU A 71 2.36 -4.02 10.96
N GLN A 72 3.20 -4.15 11.98
CA GLN A 72 4.50 -3.49 12.02
C GLN A 72 5.47 -4.16 11.04
N PHE A 73 6.17 -3.37 10.22
CA PHE A 73 7.12 -3.89 9.24
C PHE A 73 8.55 -3.38 9.43
N GLY A 74 8.75 -2.27 10.14
CA GLY A 74 10.07 -1.68 10.33
C GLY A 74 10.17 -0.68 11.47
N THR A 75 11.41 -0.36 11.85
CA THR A 75 11.74 0.71 12.80
C THR A 75 12.84 1.56 12.19
N TYR A 76 12.68 2.88 12.24
CA TYR A 76 13.53 3.88 11.61
C TYR A 76 14.11 4.79 12.68
N SER A 77 15.43 4.82 12.79
CA SER A 77 16.15 5.48 13.89
C SER A 77 17.40 6.23 13.45
N ASN A 78 17.52 6.56 12.14
CA ASN A 78 18.62 7.38 11.69
C ASN A 78 18.62 8.71 12.48
N PRO A 79 19.74 9.13 13.08
CA PRO A 79 19.81 10.36 13.89
C PRO A 79 19.35 11.62 13.14
N ASP A 80 19.62 11.71 11.85
CA ASP A 80 19.37 12.90 11.02
C ASP A 80 18.03 12.87 10.30
N ARG A 81 17.18 11.86 10.57
CA ARG A 81 15.90 11.70 9.86
C ARG A 81 14.87 12.77 10.15
N ASP A 82 14.93 13.44 11.30
CA ASP A 82 14.08 14.56 11.68
C ASP A 82 14.94 15.74 12.14
N PRO A 83 14.90 16.90 11.44
CA PRO A 83 15.77 18.04 11.76
C PRO A 83 15.48 18.72 13.11
N ARG A 84 14.31 18.42 13.72
CA ARG A 84 13.91 19.04 15.00
C ARG A 84 14.56 18.39 16.20
N ARG A 85 14.73 17.06 16.16
CA ARG A 85 15.26 16.24 17.27
C ARG A 85 15.43 14.79 16.83
N TRP A 86 16.15 14.03 17.64
CA TRP A 86 16.23 12.60 17.43
C TRP A 86 14.85 11.94 17.64
N VAL A 87 14.38 11.25 16.62
CA VAL A 87 13.08 10.57 16.59
C VAL A 87 13.27 9.14 16.14
N ILE A 88 12.62 8.21 16.82
CA ILE A 88 12.46 6.82 16.38
C ILE A 88 11.02 6.66 15.90
N SER A 89 10.86 6.16 14.68
CA SER A 89 9.53 5.86 14.11
C SER A 89 9.36 4.37 13.89
N ASN A 90 8.17 3.86 14.21
CA ASN A 90 7.75 2.51 13.86
C ASN A 90 6.84 2.56 12.64
N GLY A 91 7.23 1.85 11.59
CA GLY A 91 6.46 1.70 10.37
C GLY A 91 5.39 0.63 10.53
N TYR A 92 4.13 1.03 10.40
CA TYR A 92 2.97 0.14 10.33
C TYR A 92 2.37 0.18 8.93
N MET A 93 1.94 -0.96 8.43
CA MET A 93 1.25 -1.10 7.16
C MET A 93 -0.21 -1.47 7.42
N ALA A 94 -1.12 -0.68 6.84
CA ALA A 94 -2.54 -0.96 6.79
C ALA A 94 -2.95 -1.26 5.34
N LEU A 95 -3.90 -2.19 5.17
CA LEU A 95 -4.46 -2.52 3.87
C LEU A 95 -5.96 -2.23 3.86
N VAL A 96 -6.43 -1.53 2.85
CA VAL A 96 -7.84 -1.20 2.68
C VAL A 96 -8.37 -1.70 1.34
N ASN A 97 -9.59 -2.19 1.36
CA ASN A 97 -10.34 -2.49 0.15
C ASN A 97 -11.15 -1.26 -0.25
N ALA A 98 -10.72 -0.56 -1.28
CA ALA A 98 -11.35 0.68 -1.75
C ALA A 98 -12.80 0.51 -2.25
N GLY A 99 -13.27 -0.72 -2.48
CA GLY A 99 -14.66 -1.00 -2.88
C GLY A 99 -15.68 -0.83 -1.75
N GLN A 100 -15.26 -0.70 -0.50
CA GLN A 100 -16.16 -0.69 0.66
C GLN A 100 -16.19 0.63 1.45
N GLU A 101 -15.16 1.46 1.37
CA GLU A 101 -15.12 2.70 2.14
C GLU A 101 -14.44 3.83 1.34
N ILE A 102 -15.19 4.87 1.05
CA ILE A 102 -14.59 6.14 0.64
C ILE A 102 -13.92 6.69 1.88
N ILE A 103 -12.60 6.69 1.90
CA ILE A 103 -11.83 7.37 2.94
C ILE A 103 -12.12 8.86 2.78
N GLN A 104 -12.97 9.39 3.64
CA GLN A 104 -13.06 10.82 3.84
C GLN A 104 -11.89 11.19 4.74
N ALA A 105 -11.04 12.08 4.24
CA ALA A 105 -10.06 12.73 5.10
C ALA A 105 -10.77 13.21 6.37
N GLY A 106 -10.20 12.93 7.55
CA GLY A 106 -10.74 13.42 8.81
C GLY A 106 -10.88 14.96 8.77
N ASP A 107 -11.70 15.52 9.64
CA ASP A 107 -12.05 16.97 9.63
C ASP A 107 -10.82 17.90 9.65
N ASP A 108 -9.64 17.41 10.12
CA ASP A 108 -8.36 18.14 10.14
C ASP A 108 -7.42 17.76 8.97
N ALA A 109 -7.72 16.70 8.19
CA ALA A 109 -6.93 16.25 7.04
C ALA A 109 -7.56 16.72 5.73
N SER A 110 -7.68 18.03 5.54
CA SER A 110 -8.22 18.65 4.31
C SER A 110 -7.43 18.30 3.04
N ASP A 111 -6.26 17.67 3.17
CA ASP A 111 -5.31 17.44 2.09
C ASP A 111 -4.78 15.99 2.00
N ALA A 112 -5.56 14.99 2.43
CA ALA A 112 -5.20 13.61 2.23
C ALA A 112 -5.58 13.15 0.80
N LYS A 113 -4.61 12.57 0.07
CA LYS A 113 -4.78 12.15 -1.32
C LYS A 113 -4.26 10.73 -1.54
N TRP A 114 -4.95 9.99 -2.41
CA TRP A 114 -4.50 8.70 -2.90
C TRP A 114 -3.58 8.86 -4.10
N PHE A 115 -2.35 8.39 -3.99
CA PHE A 115 -1.38 8.36 -5.07
C PHE A 115 -1.23 6.96 -5.63
N ASP A 116 -1.24 6.83 -6.95
CA ASP A 116 -0.83 5.61 -7.65
C ASP A 116 0.64 5.34 -7.37
N VAL A 117 0.98 4.07 -7.12
CA VAL A 117 2.32 3.66 -6.74
C VAL A 117 2.99 2.90 -7.88
N SER A 118 4.14 3.38 -8.33
CA SER A 118 5.08 2.64 -9.16
C SER A 118 6.43 2.57 -8.47
N PHE A 119 7.01 1.37 -8.35
CA PHE A 119 8.32 1.16 -7.75
C PHE A 119 9.08 0.09 -8.54
N GLN A 120 9.99 0.54 -9.39
CA GLN A 120 10.68 -0.29 -10.37
C GLN A 120 12.19 -0.07 -10.33
N GLU A 121 12.94 -1.14 -10.60
CA GLU A 121 14.39 -1.07 -10.72
C GLU A 121 14.78 -0.97 -12.20
N GLU A 122 15.62 0.01 -12.51
CA GLU A 122 16.20 0.20 -13.82
C GLU A 122 17.69 0.51 -13.70
N ALA A 123 18.54 -0.32 -14.30
CA ALA A 123 20.01 -0.18 -14.30
C ALA A 123 20.62 -0.03 -12.89
N GLY A 124 20.09 -0.73 -11.89
CA GLY A 124 20.57 -0.69 -10.51
C GLY A 124 19.99 0.45 -9.66
N ILE A 125 19.16 1.30 -10.25
CA ILE A 125 18.46 2.38 -9.56
C ILE A 125 16.98 2.03 -9.38
N TRP A 126 16.48 2.18 -8.18
CA TRP A 126 15.07 2.02 -7.86
C TRP A 126 14.35 3.36 -8.00
N ASN A 127 13.36 3.40 -8.87
CA ASN A 127 12.56 4.57 -9.12
C ASN A 127 11.20 4.42 -8.42
N LEU A 128 10.93 5.27 -7.44
CA LEU A 128 9.64 5.43 -6.80
C LEU A 128 8.92 6.59 -7.49
N CYS A 129 7.76 6.34 -8.06
CA CYS A 129 6.92 7.35 -8.67
C CYS A 129 5.51 7.26 -8.06
N LEU A 130 5.02 8.38 -7.56
CA LEU A 130 3.68 8.52 -6.98
C LEU A 130 2.91 9.54 -7.80
N THR A 131 1.70 9.20 -8.25
CA THR A 131 0.92 10.09 -9.12
C THR A 131 -0.51 10.28 -8.62
N HIS A 132 -1.00 11.53 -8.66
CA HIS A 132 -2.39 11.88 -8.39
C HIS A 132 -2.84 12.99 -9.34
N GLY A 133 -3.61 12.64 -10.39
CA GLY A 133 -3.91 13.57 -11.47
C GLY A 133 -2.65 14.08 -12.14
N ASP A 134 -2.44 15.41 -12.13
CA ASP A 134 -1.25 16.06 -12.67
C ASP A 134 -0.07 16.11 -11.68
N GLU A 135 -0.31 15.79 -10.41
CA GLU A 135 0.72 15.82 -9.37
C GLU A 135 1.60 14.56 -9.47
N LYS A 136 2.92 14.76 -9.39
CA LYS A 136 3.91 13.69 -9.44
C LYS A 136 4.96 13.91 -8.38
N LEU A 137 5.22 12.88 -7.59
CA LEU A 137 6.34 12.83 -6.65
C LEU A 137 7.27 11.73 -7.11
N HIS A 138 8.56 12.00 -7.08
CA HIS A 138 9.56 11.08 -7.56
C HIS A 138 10.71 10.96 -6.58
N ALA A 139 11.17 9.71 -6.35
CA ALA A 139 12.40 9.47 -5.63
C ALA A 139 13.23 8.39 -6.34
N ARG A 140 14.55 8.59 -6.34
CA ARG A 140 15.54 7.66 -6.86
C ARG A 140 16.36 7.11 -5.72
N LEU A 141 16.43 5.80 -5.64
CA LEU A 141 17.06 5.08 -4.53
C LEU A 141 18.11 4.11 -5.07
N GLU A 142 19.21 3.96 -4.36
CA GLU A 142 20.17 2.89 -4.60
C GLU A 142 20.01 1.79 -3.55
N GLU A 143 20.09 0.53 -3.99
CA GLU A 143 20.11 -0.60 -3.05
C GLU A 143 21.46 -0.67 -2.36
N THR A 144 21.45 -0.62 -1.04
CA THR A 144 22.63 -0.81 -0.22
C THR A 144 22.54 -2.17 0.46
N THR A 145 23.42 -3.09 0.11
CA THR A 145 23.50 -4.41 0.73
C THR A 145 24.81 -4.55 1.49
N SER A 146 24.72 -4.94 2.76
CA SER A 146 25.87 -5.46 3.48
C SER A 146 25.76 -6.98 3.56
N LYS A 147 26.88 -7.67 3.74
CA LYS A 147 26.89 -9.13 3.92
C LYS A 147 26.07 -9.63 5.13
N TRP A 148 25.62 -8.72 5.97
CA TRP A 148 24.81 -8.99 7.16
C TRP A 148 23.32 -8.71 6.96
N ASP A 149 22.95 -8.06 5.86
CA ASP A 149 21.57 -7.68 5.62
C ASP A 149 20.81 -8.84 4.99
N VAL A 150 19.71 -9.24 5.61
CA VAL A 150 18.75 -10.22 5.08
C VAL A 150 17.72 -9.55 4.20
N LYS A 151 17.43 -8.27 4.47
CA LYS A 151 16.47 -7.45 3.71
C LYS A 151 17.23 -6.47 2.82
N LYS A 152 16.63 -6.13 1.67
CA LYS A 152 17.07 -4.98 0.88
C LYS A 152 16.99 -3.74 1.73
N LYS A 153 17.99 -2.89 1.64
CA LYS A 153 18.03 -1.55 2.22
C LYS A 153 18.25 -0.55 1.12
N PHE A 154 17.73 0.63 1.30
CA PHE A 154 17.82 1.70 0.33
C PHE A 154 18.50 2.92 0.91
N LYS A 155 19.14 3.68 0.03
CA LYS A 155 19.66 5.01 0.31
C LYS A 155 19.12 5.95 -0.77
N THR A 156 18.65 7.11 -0.35
CA THR A 156 18.15 8.14 -1.24
C THR A 156 19.28 8.75 -2.05
N ILE A 157 19.12 8.79 -3.38
CA ILE A 157 19.94 9.55 -4.30
C ILE A 157 19.30 10.92 -4.51
N GLU A 158 17.97 10.94 -4.72
CA GLU A 158 17.17 12.11 -5.01
C GLU A 158 15.73 11.86 -4.54
N SER A 159 15.09 12.87 -3.98
CA SER A 159 13.66 12.82 -3.61
C SER A 159 13.05 14.20 -3.77
N ASP A 160 11.89 14.26 -4.45
CA ASP A 160 11.07 15.45 -4.58
C ASP A 160 10.07 15.45 -3.40
N ASP A 161 9.56 16.56 -3.01
CA ASP A 161 8.43 16.89 -2.13
C ASP A 161 7.88 15.84 -1.13
N LEU A 162 8.61 14.75 -0.87
CA LEU A 162 8.36 13.83 0.24
C LEU A 162 9.09 14.31 1.50
N ALA A 163 8.35 14.37 2.59
CA ALA A 163 8.89 14.86 3.86
C ALA A 163 9.78 13.80 4.53
N PHE A 164 10.83 14.25 5.21
CA PHE A 164 11.73 13.42 6.01
C PHE A 164 12.45 12.34 5.17
N ASP A 165 12.41 11.09 5.63
CA ASP A 165 12.90 9.87 4.98
C ASP A 165 11.72 8.98 4.51
N HIS A 166 10.59 9.59 4.18
CA HIS A 166 9.37 8.85 3.87
C HIS A 166 9.47 8.02 2.58
N GLU A 167 10.30 8.42 1.62
CA GLU A 167 10.62 7.62 0.43
C GLU A 167 11.29 6.29 0.79
N LEU A 168 12.16 6.28 1.80
CA LEU A 168 12.82 5.05 2.28
C LEU A 168 11.82 4.13 2.97
N ILE A 169 10.96 4.70 3.83
CA ILE A 169 9.91 3.96 4.54
C ILE A 169 8.93 3.33 3.53
N LEU A 170 8.56 4.09 2.51
CA LEU A 170 7.64 3.61 1.46
C LEU A 170 8.27 2.52 0.60
N ALA A 171 9.54 2.66 0.22
CA ALA A 171 10.28 1.63 -0.50
C ALA A 171 10.34 0.31 0.28
N ASP A 172 10.69 0.38 1.58
CA ASP A 172 10.70 -0.78 2.48
C ASP A 172 9.31 -1.42 2.58
N ALA A 173 8.26 -0.61 2.70
CA ALA A 173 6.89 -1.09 2.77
C ALA A 173 6.45 -1.83 1.49
N ILE A 174 6.79 -1.30 0.30
CA ILE A 174 6.48 -1.95 -0.98
C ILE A 174 7.21 -3.29 -1.09
N VAL A 175 8.50 -3.33 -0.74
CA VAL A 175 9.27 -4.60 -0.74
C VAL A 175 8.68 -5.60 0.24
N GLN A 176 8.26 -5.15 1.43
CA GLN A 176 7.64 -6.02 2.42
C GLN A 176 6.26 -6.50 1.97
N LEU A 177 5.43 -5.65 1.34
CA LEU A 177 4.15 -6.05 0.77
C LEU A 177 4.33 -7.10 -0.35
N ARG A 178 5.29 -6.90 -1.24
CA ARG A 178 5.66 -7.87 -2.29
C ARG A 178 6.08 -9.22 -1.72
N LYS A 179 6.81 -9.21 -0.61
CA LYS A 179 7.17 -10.44 0.10
C LYS A 179 5.93 -11.09 0.71
N TRP A 180 5.15 -10.37 1.48
CA TRP A 180 3.98 -10.89 2.17
C TRP A 180 2.93 -11.47 1.22
N ILE A 181 2.69 -10.82 0.06
CA ILE A 181 1.69 -11.31 -0.90
C ILE A 181 2.07 -12.67 -1.52
N THR A 182 3.36 -13.01 -1.53
CA THR A 182 3.85 -14.31 -2.01
C THR A 182 3.88 -15.39 -0.94
N GLU A 183 4.11 -15.01 0.32
CA GLU A 183 4.37 -15.92 1.44
C GLU A 183 3.15 -16.11 2.36
N THR A 184 2.14 -15.24 2.29
CA THR A 184 1.00 -15.22 3.19
C THR A 184 -0.33 -15.08 2.45
N HIS A 185 -1.43 -15.07 3.19
CA HIS A 185 -2.78 -14.84 2.67
C HIS A 185 -3.18 -13.36 2.62
N ILE A 186 -2.21 -12.45 2.66
CA ILE A 186 -2.47 -10.99 2.77
C ILE A 186 -3.28 -10.43 1.59
N ALA A 187 -3.20 -11.04 0.40
CA ALA A 187 -3.97 -10.64 -0.77
C ALA A 187 -5.49 -10.58 -0.50
N PHE A 188 -5.99 -11.46 0.37
CA PHE A 188 -7.42 -11.47 0.73
C PHE A 188 -7.86 -10.23 1.52
N ARG A 189 -6.92 -9.51 2.15
CA ARG A 189 -7.21 -8.25 2.88
C ARG A 189 -7.48 -7.08 1.93
N LEU A 190 -7.08 -7.21 0.67
CA LEU A 190 -7.31 -6.24 -0.41
C LEU A 190 -8.56 -6.56 -1.25
N LEU A 191 -9.28 -7.64 -0.91
CA LEU A 191 -10.46 -8.12 -1.64
C LEU A 191 -11.74 -7.96 -0.80
N PRO A 192 -12.91 -7.84 -1.46
CA PRO A 192 -14.18 -8.05 -0.80
C PRO A 192 -14.32 -9.50 -0.30
N GLU A 193 -15.29 -9.77 0.56
CA GLU A 193 -15.55 -11.12 1.10
C GLU A 193 -15.77 -12.17 0.00
N LYS A 194 -16.44 -11.77 -1.10
CA LYS A 194 -16.65 -12.60 -2.29
C LYS A 194 -15.96 -11.94 -3.48
N PHE A 195 -15.14 -12.69 -4.16
CA PHE A 195 -14.30 -12.22 -5.27
C PHE A 195 -14.19 -13.25 -6.38
N THR A 196 -13.75 -12.84 -7.54
CA THR A 196 -13.39 -13.74 -8.65
C THR A 196 -11.90 -14.11 -8.59
N LEU A 197 -11.53 -15.29 -9.11
CA LEU A 197 -10.10 -15.64 -9.23
C LEU A 197 -9.31 -14.66 -10.10
N ARG A 198 -9.99 -13.93 -10.98
CA ARG A 198 -9.38 -12.89 -11.79
C ARG A 198 -8.98 -11.68 -10.93
N GLU A 199 -9.84 -11.22 -10.06
CA GLU A 199 -9.53 -10.12 -9.13
C GLU A 199 -8.38 -10.50 -8.20
N LEU A 200 -8.40 -11.71 -7.62
CA LEU A 200 -7.28 -12.20 -6.80
C LEU A 200 -5.97 -12.22 -7.59
N GLN A 201 -5.99 -12.68 -8.85
CA GLN A 201 -4.82 -12.68 -9.72
C GLN A 201 -4.33 -11.25 -10.03
N GLN A 202 -5.24 -10.33 -10.32
CA GLN A 202 -4.90 -8.93 -10.59
C GLN A 202 -4.22 -8.26 -9.39
N ILE A 203 -4.68 -8.52 -8.15
CA ILE A 203 -4.01 -8.02 -6.95
C ILE A 203 -2.56 -8.51 -6.88
N HIS A 204 -2.32 -9.80 -7.09
CA HIS A 204 -0.95 -10.32 -7.14
C HIS A 204 -0.13 -9.68 -8.26
N GLU A 205 -0.70 -9.55 -9.46
CA GLU A 205 -0.01 -8.96 -10.61
C GLU A 205 0.34 -7.48 -10.37
N THR A 206 -0.58 -6.72 -9.76
CA THR A 206 -0.40 -5.30 -9.47
C THR A 206 0.67 -5.07 -8.40
N VAL A 207 0.61 -5.80 -7.29
CA VAL A 207 1.59 -5.64 -6.20
C VAL A 207 2.98 -6.10 -6.63
N LEU A 208 3.07 -7.23 -7.38
CA LEU A 208 4.35 -7.79 -7.84
C LEU A 208 4.89 -7.10 -9.10
N ASP A 209 4.08 -6.23 -9.72
CA ASP A 209 4.39 -5.59 -10.99
C ASP A 209 4.83 -6.62 -12.06
N THR A 210 4.05 -7.70 -12.20
CA THR A 210 4.35 -8.78 -13.15
C THR A 210 3.08 -9.48 -13.60
N LYS A 211 3.09 -10.04 -14.81
CA LYS A 211 1.96 -10.86 -15.29
C LYS A 211 2.15 -12.32 -14.88
N LEU A 212 1.07 -12.93 -14.40
CA LEU A 212 1.04 -14.31 -13.95
C LEU A 212 0.31 -15.21 -14.93
N LEU A 213 0.83 -16.42 -15.14
CA LEU A 213 0.17 -17.42 -15.98
C LEU A 213 -1.08 -17.95 -15.28
N VAL A 214 -2.26 -17.71 -15.87
CA VAL A 214 -3.57 -18.08 -15.31
C VAL A 214 -3.64 -19.53 -14.79
N PRO A 215 -3.20 -20.57 -15.55
CA PRO A 215 -3.29 -21.94 -15.05
C PRO A 215 -2.38 -22.22 -13.85
N ALA A 216 -1.20 -21.60 -13.82
CA ALA A 216 -0.26 -21.75 -12.70
C ALA A 216 -0.79 -21.04 -11.44
N PHE A 217 -1.30 -19.82 -11.60
CA PHE A 217 -1.90 -19.07 -10.52
C PHE A 217 -3.10 -19.80 -9.89
N ARG A 218 -4.03 -20.27 -10.73
CA ARG A 218 -5.21 -21.03 -10.26
C ARG A 218 -4.83 -22.27 -9.46
N ARG A 219 -3.79 -23.00 -9.88
CA ARG A 219 -3.29 -24.17 -9.11
C ARG A 219 -2.71 -23.74 -7.77
N LYS A 220 -1.97 -22.61 -7.74
CA LYS A 220 -1.36 -22.09 -6.51
C LYS A 220 -2.42 -21.73 -5.46
N VAL A 221 -3.54 -21.13 -5.89
CA VAL A 221 -4.57 -20.64 -4.95
C VAL A 221 -5.72 -21.63 -4.70
N ALA A 222 -5.74 -22.79 -5.36
CA ALA A 222 -6.86 -23.72 -5.31
C ALA A 222 -7.22 -24.18 -3.89
N ASP A 223 -6.22 -24.40 -3.04
CA ASP A 223 -6.42 -24.85 -1.65
C ASP A 223 -6.73 -23.69 -0.67
N LEU A 224 -6.58 -22.44 -1.13
CA LEU A 224 -6.77 -21.21 -0.33
C LEU A 224 -8.17 -20.63 -0.47
N VAL A 225 -8.93 -21.06 -1.48
CA VAL A 225 -10.25 -20.50 -1.79
C VAL A 225 -11.31 -21.59 -1.85
N GLU A 226 -12.54 -21.23 -1.57
CA GLU A 226 -13.71 -22.10 -1.76
C GLU A 226 -14.74 -21.44 -2.68
N ASP A 227 -15.36 -22.26 -3.54
CA ASP A 227 -16.44 -21.83 -4.45
C ASP A 227 -17.69 -21.55 -3.62
N THR A 228 -18.25 -20.36 -3.73
CA THR A 228 -19.47 -19.97 -3.02
C THR A 228 -20.74 -20.54 -3.65
N GLY A 229 -20.66 -21.09 -4.87
CA GLY A 229 -21.80 -21.48 -5.69
C GLY A 229 -22.51 -20.29 -6.37
N GLU A 230 -22.02 -19.07 -6.15
CA GLU A 230 -22.59 -17.86 -6.72
C GLU A 230 -21.81 -17.38 -7.95
N MET A 231 -22.45 -16.54 -8.75
CA MET A 231 -21.86 -15.93 -9.95
C MET A 231 -21.93 -14.41 -9.83
N THR A 232 -21.01 -13.72 -10.52
CA THR A 232 -21.12 -12.26 -10.68
C THR A 232 -22.43 -11.89 -11.37
N GLY A 233 -23.04 -10.74 -11.00
CA GLY A 233 -24.23 -10.22 -11.67
C GLY A 233 -23.99 -9.82 -13.13
N ASP A 234 -25.05 -9.41 -13.81
CA ASP A 234 -25.03 -8.97 -15.22
C ASP A 234 -24.35 -7.58 -15.37
N ALA A 235 -23.01 -7.58 -15.34
CA ALA A 235 -22.21 -6.38 -15.55
C ALA A 235 -21.65 -6.26 -16.99
N GLY A 236 -22.41 -6.75 -17.99
CA GLY A 236 -21.97 -6.69 -19.39
C GLY A 236 -20.87 -7.68 -19.78
N HIS A 237 -20.42 -8.51 -18.86
CA HIS A 237 -19.41 -9.57 -19.06
C HIS A 237 -20.02 -10.96 -18.86
N ARG A 238 -19.31 -11.98 -19.38
CA ARG A 238 -19.68 -13.37 -19.07
C ARG A 238 -19.62 -13.57 -17.56
N PRO A 239 -20.69 -14.07 -16.90
CA PRO A 239 -20.71 -14.33 -15.48
C PRO A 239 -19.52 -15.18 -15.03
N ALA A 240 -18.87 -14.77 -13.96
CA ALA A 240 -17.74 -15.45 -13.36
C ALA A 240 -18.12 -16.03 -12.00
N LYS A 241 -17.53 -17.15 -11.62
CA LYS A 241 -17.72 -17.73 -10.30
C LYS A 241 -17.15 -16.85 -9.21
N LEU A 242 -17.88 -16.74 -8.11
CA LEU A 242 -17.45 -16.10 -6.88
C LEU A 242 -16.84 -17.11 -5.90
N TYR A 243 -15.77 -16.69 -5.32
CA TYR A 243 -14.99 -17.46 -4.33
C TYR A 243 -14.88 -16.64 -3.05
N ARG A 244 -14.55 -17.28 -1.95
CA ARG A 244 -14.14 -16.66 -0.70
C ARG A 244 -12.86 -17.31 -0.18
N GLU A 245 -12.17 -16.64 0.75
CA GLU A 245 -11.03 -17.22 1.47
C GLU A 245 -11.48 -18.44 2.25
N LYS A 246 -10.76 -19.53 2.12
CA LYS A 246 -11.02 -20.77 2.88
C LYS A 246 -10.44 -20.59 4.28
N ARG A 247 -11.31 -20.66 5.28
CA ARG A 247 -10.95 -20.61 6.71
C ARG A 247 -10.37 -21.92 7.23
#